data_d4b8e35a2ea733f68f9062dc6cf27879
#
_entry.id   d4b8e35a2ea733f68f9062dc6cf27879
#
_cell.length_a   1.000
_cell.length_b   1.000
_cell.length_c   1.000
_cell.angle_alpha   90.00
_cell.angle_beta   90.00
_cell.angle_gamma   90.00
#
_symmetry.space_group_name_H-M   'P 1'
#
loop_
_entity.id
_entity.type
_entity.pdbx_description
1 polymer ?
#
loop_
_entity_poly.entity_id
_entity_poly.type
_entity_poly.pdbx_seq_one_letter_code
_entity_poly.pdbx_strand_id
1 'polypeptide(L)'
;SVAGVMPIRPTGNGETLTSGESSANDWAGYIPFAHAPYIINPARGYVSSANQAPADPSYPYPLLGKRIFEDYRGRMVNMVLDSSKGLTPLDMQALQQNNYNLHAAELLPVLLQALDSSGCNSGDGLAIASILNGWNYEYHRDSLSPVFFDLWYKEFEKLTWDELDNLGVMLPEEWRIVEIATYQPQSKYFDHLITTDKKEP
;
A
#
# COMPACT_ATOMS: atom_id res chain seq x y z
N SER A 1 -3.54 -4.40 17.62
CA SER A 1 -3.33 -4.45 19.08
C SER A 1 -2.13 -5.36 19.37
N VAL A 2 -1.33 -5.01 20.37
CA VAL A 2 -0.17 -5.80 20.81
C VAL A 2 -0.59 -6.57 22.06
N ALA A 3 -0.38 -7.87 22.06
CA ALA A 3 -0.53 -8.70 23.25
C ALA A 3 0.83 -8.83 23.94
N GLY A 4 0.95 -8.26 25.15
CA GLY A 4 2.19 -8.27 25.94
C GLY A 4 3.05 -7.02 25.76
N VAL A 5 4.36 -7.18 25.84
CA VAL A 5 5.32 -6.08 25.79
C VAL A 5 6.04 -6.01 24.44
N MET A 6 6.37 -4.82 24.00
CA MET A 6 7.10 -4.58 22.76
C MET A 6 8.59 -4.44 23.04
N PRO A 7 9.47 -5.28 22.44
CA PRO A 7 10.91 -5.19 22.65
C PRO A 7 11.50 -3.96 21.95
N ILE A 8 12.52 -3.39 22.60
CA ILE A 8 13.38 -2.37 22.00
C ILE A 8 14.55 -3.08 21.32
N ARG A 9 14.71 -2.89 20.03
CA ARG A 9 15.82 -3.40 19.24
C ARG A 9 16.87 -2.32 19.07
N PRO A 10 18.13 -2.54 19.47
CA PRO A 10 19.20 -1.55 19.34
C PRO A 10 19.60 -1.33 17.88
N THR A 11 19.46 -2.37 17.05
CA THR A 11 19.78 -2.32 15.62
C THR A 11 18.63 -2.86 14.80
N GLY A 12 18.32 -2.15 13.71
CA GLY A 12 17.24 -2.55 12.79
C GLY A 12 15.85 -2.54 13.44
N ASN A 13 14.89 -3.03 12.70
CA ASN A 13 13.48 -3.11 13.09
C ASN A 13 12.95 -4.54 13.08
N GLY A 14 13.85 -5.53 12.93
CA GLY A 14 13.52 -6.95 12.82
C GLY A 14 13.20 -7.42 11.40
N GLU A 15 13.48 -6.60 10.38
CA GLU A 15 13.26 -6.93 8.97
C GLU A 15 14.50 -7.57 8.30
N THR A 16 15.66 -7.45 8.93
CA THR A 16 16.92 -7.99 8.42
C THR A 16 17.47 -9.07 9.34
N LEU A 17 18.20 -10.02 8.74
CA LEU A 17 18.97 -11.00 9.50
C LEU A 17 20.08 -10.27 10.27
N THR A 18 20.18 -10.58 11.55
CA THR A 18 21.24 -10.08 12.43
C THR A 18 22.10 -11.24 12.92
N SER A 19 23.40 -11.00 13.16
CA SER A 19 24.28 -12.01 13.71
C SER A 19 23.84 -12.42 15.12
N GLY A 20 23.76 -13.72 15.38
CA GLY A 20 23.55 -14.30 16.70
C GLY A 20 24.83 -14.64 17.47
N GLU A 21 26.00 -14.22 16.96
CA GLU A 21 27.31 -14.56 17.57
C GLU A 21 27.66 -13.69 18.80
N SER A 22 26.92 -12.60 19.00
CA SER A 22 27.13 -11.70 20.13
C SER A 22 25.81 -11.11 20.61
N SER A 23 25.81 -10.58 21.84
CA SER A 23 24.66 -9.89 22.45
C SER A 23 24.40 -8.47 21.88
N ALA A 24 25.16 -8.02 20.91
CA ALA A 24 25.00 -6.69 20.30
C ALA A 24 23.63 -6.47 19.66
N ASN A 25 22.98 -7.55 19.24
CA ASN A 25 21.67 -7.55 18.62
C ASN A 25 20.53 -8.00 19.56
N ASP A 26 20.84 -8.29 20.82
CA ASP A 26 19.83 -8.65 21.82
C ASP A 26 18.88 -7.47 22.08
N TRP A 27 17.70 -7.78 22.58
CA TRP A 27 16.75 -6.74 22.95
C TRP A 27 17.29 -5.86 24.08
N ALA A 28 17.31 -4.57 23.89
CA ALA A 28 17.78 -3.58 24.87
C ALA A 28 16.76 -3.34 26.02
N GLY A 29 15.67 -4.07 26.04
CA GLY A 29 14.58 -3.92 26.99
C GLY A 29 13.23 -3.87 26.30
N TYR A 30 12.26 -3.26 26.95
CA TYR A 30 10.89 -3.17 26.46
C TYR A 30 10.38 -1.74 26.47
N ILE A 31 9.54 -1.40 25.49
CA ILE A 31 8.86 -0.10 25.46
C ILE A 31 7.96 -0.03 26.70
N PRO A 32 8.09 1.03 27.54
CA PRO A 32 7.21 1.22 28.68
C PRO A 32 5.76 1.23 28.25
N PHE A 33 4.87 0.58 28.99
CA PHE A 33 3.44 0.50 28.65
C PHE A 33 2.81 1.88 28.46
N ALA A 34 3.23 2.86 29.26
CA ALA A 34 2.76 4.25 29.13
C ALA A 34 3.15 4.92 27.79
N HIS A 35 4.15 4.38 27.11
CA HIS A 35 4.60 4.88 25.80
C HIS A 35 4.06 4.04 24.64
N ALA A 36 3.32 2.97 24.90
CA ALA A 36 2.69 2.19 23.84
C ALA A 36 1.73 3.06 23.03
N PRO A 37 1.74 2.99 21.68
CA PRO A 37 0.80 3.77 20.89
C PRO A 37 -0.65 3.43 21.23
N TYR A 38 -1.43 4.43 21.57
CA TYR A 38 -2.86 4.29 21.83
C TYR A 38 -3.63 5.54 21.38
N ILE A 39 -4.92 5.39 21.16
CA ILE A 39 -5.82 6.49 20.84
C ILE A 39 -7.11 6.34 21.63
N ILE A 40 -7.51 7.39 22.31
CA ILE A 40 -8.76 7.47 23.09
C ILE A 40 -9.47 8.78 22.74
N ASN A 41 -10.75 8.70 22.37
CA ASN A 41 -11.59 9.85 22.07
C ASN A 41 -10.93 10.90 21.16
N PRO A 42 -10.44 10.52 19.98
CA PRO A 42 -9.78 11.47 19.09
C PRO A 42 -10.78 12.55 18.62
N ALA A 43 -10.26 13.75 18.36
CA ALA A 43 -11.06 14.89 17.90
C ALA A 43 -11.87 14.62 16.62
N ARG A 44 -11.38 13.70 15.77
CA ARG A 44 -12.08 13.25 14.55
C ARG A 44 -13.33 12.41 14.82
N GLY A 45 -13.57 11.98 16.07
CA GLY A 45 -14.79 11.27 16.48
C GLY A 45 -14.85 9.78 16.14
N TYR A 46 -13.83 9.21 15.53
CA TYR A 46 -13.76 7.78 15.20
C TYR A 46 -12.34 7.22 15.32
N VAL A 47 -12.24 5.91 15.38
CA VAL A 47 -10.99 5.14 15.32
C VAL A 47 -11.06 4.18 14.15
N SER A 48 -10.02 4.14 13.33
CA SER A 48 -9.90 3.23 12.20
C SER A 48 -8.55 2.53 12.22
N SER A 49 -8.49 1.30 11.68
CA SER A 49 -7.26 0.55 11.51
C SER A 49 -7.37 -0.36 10.27
N ALA A 50 -6.43 -0.19 9.35
CA ALA A 50 -6.37 -0.95 8.11
C ALA A 50 -4.90 -1.19 7.68
N ASN A 51 -4.10 -1.77 8.57
CA ASN A 51 -2.68 -2.08 8.39
C ASN A 51 -1.76 -0.85 8.19
N GLN A 52 -2.23 0.36 8.52
CA GLN A 52 -1.38 1.54 8.52
C GLN A 52 -0.37 1.53 9.66
N ALA A 53 0.65 2.40 9.57
CA ALA A 53 1.64 2.58 10.61
C ALA A 53 0.95 2.88 11.95
N PRO A 54 1.35 2.19 13.04
CA PRO A 54 0.68 2.32 14.34
C PRO A 54 1.02 3.61 15.07
N ALA A 55 2.04 4.33 14.62
CA ALA A 55 2.47 5.59 15.22
C ALA A 55 3.07 6.51 14.16
N ASP A 56 3.13 7.80 14.48
CA ASP A 56 3.78 8.84 13.68
C ASP A 56 5.30 8.59 13.56
N PRO A 57 5.96 9.04 12.48
CA PRO A 57 7.41 8.93 12.31
C PRO A 57 8.25 9.54 13.44
N SER A 58 7.69 10.49 14.21
CA SER A 58 8.36 11.07 15.38
C SER A 58 8.34 10.18 16.62
N TYR A 59 7.65 9.03 16.57
CA TYR A 59 7.60 8.10 17.69
C TYR A 59 9.00 7.58 18.04
N PRO A 60 9.44 7.70 19.32
CA PRO A 60 10.85 7.55 19.68
C PRO A 60 11.37 6.11 19.67
N TYR A 61 10.49 5.13 19.54
CA TYR A 61 10.88 3.73 19.54
C TYR A 61 10.73 3.12 18.15
N PRO A 62 11.70 2.30 17.72
CA PRO A 62 11.55 1.55 16.49
C PRO A 62 10.41 0.52 16.65
N LEU A 63 9.36 0.68 15.89
CA LEU A 63 8.28 -0.31 15.81
C LEU A 63 8.57 -1.30 14.68
N LEU A 64 8.27 -2.59 14.93
CA LEU A 64 8.25 -3.60 13.88
C LEU A 64 7.27 -3.17 12.79
N GLY A 65 7.71 -3.36 11.55
CA GLY A 65 6.83 -3.11 10.42
C GLY A 65 6.66 -1.62 10.13
N LYS A 66 7.78 -0.90 9.97
CA LYS A 66 7.79 0.26 9.07
C LYS A 66 7.50 -0.16 7.62
N ARG A 67 7.29 -1.44 7.36
CA ARG A 67 6.62 -1.89 6.15
C ARG A 67 5.24 -1.26 6.16
N ILE A 68 5.20 -0.14 5.52
CA ILE A 68 3.99 0.62 5.28
C ILE A 68 3.26 -0.18 4.22
N PHE A 69 2.29 -0.98 4.66
CA PHE A 69 1.31 -1.53 3.73
C PHE A 69 0.66 -0.36 3.00
N GLU A 70 0.21 -0.60 1.80
CA GLU A 70 -0.59 0.35 1.05
C GLU A 70 -1.65 0.98 1.94
N ASP A 71 -1.69 2.29 1.97
CA ASP A 71 -2.62 3.02 2.82
C ASP A 71 -3.99 3.23 2.17
N TYR A 72 -4.18 2.78 0.93
CA TYR A 72 -5.43 2.97 0.16
C TYR A 72 -6.68 2.55 0.91
N ARG A 73 -6.68 1.36 1.53
CA ARG A 73 -7.82 0.91 2.35
C ARG A 73 -8.06 1.81 3.56
N GLY A 74 -6.99 2.18 4.26
CA GLY A 74 -7.06 3.08 5.40
C GLY A 74 -7.56 4.46 5.01
N ARG A 75 -7.06 4.99 3.90
CA ARG A 75 -7.47 6.28 3.33
C ARG A 75 -8.94 6.24 2.90
N MET A 76 -9.36 5.19 2.20
CA MET A 76 -10.76 5.02 1.80
C MET A 76 -11.71 4.99 3.00
N VAL A 77 -11.38 4.20 4.03
CA VAL A 77 -12.16 4.17 5.28
C VAL A 77 -12.23 5.56 5.92
N ASN A 78 -11.10 6.25 6.01
CA ASN A 78 -11.06 7.59 6.59
C ASN A 78 -11.86 8.60 5.76
N MET A 79 -11.77 8.57 4.43
CA MET A 79 -12.56 9.45 3.56
C MET A 79 -14.07 9.31 3.81
N VAL A 80 -14.56 8.09 3.94
CA VAL A 80 -15.98 7.85 4.24
C VAL A 80 -16.34 8.34 5.64
N LEU A 81 -15.52 8.03 6.65
CA LEU A 81 -15.80 8.40 8.03
C LEU A 81 -15.72 9.90 8.27
N ASP A 82 -14.76 10.60 7.65
CA ASP A 82 -14.60 12.05 7.74
C ASP A 82 -15.78 12.83 7.12
N SER A 83 -16.32 12.29 6.02
CA SER A 83 -17.48 12.91 5.32
C SER A 83 -18.82 12.57 5.94
N SER A 84 -18.91 11.65 6.90
CA SER A 84 -20.15 11.11 7.44
C SER A 84 -20.44 11.64 8.84
N LYS A 85 -21.73 11.72 9.18
CA LYS A 85 -22.20 12.04 10.54
C LYS A 85 -23.37 11.14 10.90
N GLY A 86 -23.45 10.76 12.19
CA GLY A 86 -24.57 9.96 12.69
C GLY A 86 -24.66 8.56 12.09
N LEU A 87 -23.51 7.94 11.81
CA LEU A 87 -23.43 6.63 11.21
C LEU A 87 -24.17 5.57 12.02
N THR A 88 -24.92 4.75 11.33
CA THR A 88 -25.65 3.59 11.88
C THR A 88 -24.86 2.30 11.67
N PRO A 89 -25.21 1.18 12.32
CA PRO A 89 -24.64 -0.12 12.02
C PRO A 89 -24.78 -0.55 10.55
N LEU A 90 -25.85 -0.13 9.87
CA LEU A 90 -26.05 -0.42 8.44
C LEU A 90 -25.04 0.34 7.55
N ASP A 91 -24.74 1.58 7.91
CA ASP A 91 -23.71 2.36 7.21
C ASP A 91 -22.33 1.72 7.37
N MET A 92 -22.02 1.20 8.56
CA MET A 92 -20.79 0.48 8.82
C MET A 92 -20.71 -0.85 8.04
N GLN A 93 -21.83 -1.55 7.88
CA GLN A 93 -21.93 -2.72 7.03
C GLN A 93 -21.69 -2.37 5.55
N ALA A 94 -22.27 -1.29 5.07
CA ALA A 94 -22.03 -0.80 3.72
C ALA A 94 -20.56 -0.43 3.50
N LEU A 95 -19.93 0.23 4.47
CA LEU A 95 -18.50 0.55 4.41
C LEU A 95 -17.62 -0.71 4.35
N GLN A 96 -17.96 -1.77 5.07
CA GLN A 96 -17.25 -3.04 5.00
C GLN A 96 -17.35 -3.73 3.63
N GLN A 97 -18.42 -3.47 2.89
CA GLN A 97 -18.67 -4.00 1.56
C GLN A 97 -18.25 -3.03 0.44
N ASN A 98 -17.64 -1.91 0.80
CA ASN A 98 -17.18 -0.93 -0.16
C ASN A 98 -16.09 -1.55 -1.07
N ASN A 99 -16.32 -1.50 -2.38
CA ASN A 99 -15.46 -2.07 -3.41
C ASN A 99 -14.82 -1.00 -4.31
N TYR A 100 -14.85 0.27 -3.88
CA TYR A 100 -14.17 1.36 -4.57
C TYR A 100 -12.65 1.23 -4.43
N ASN A 101 -11.95 1.25 -5.54
CA ASN A 101 -10.49 1.15 -5.57
C ASN A 101 -9.85 2.53 -5.68
N LEU A 102 -9.40 3.06 -4.54
CA LEU A 102 -8.74 4.36 -4.49
C LEU A 102 -7.40 4.36 -5.25
N HIS A 103 -6.67 3.26 -5.26
CA HIS A 103 -5.44 3.10 -6.04
C HIS A 103 -5.72 3.30 -7.54
N ALA A 104 -6.74 2.61 -8.06
CA ALA A 104 -7.13 2.78 -9.46
C ALA A 104 -7.59 4.23 -9.76
N ALA A 105 -8.32 4.85 -8.84
CA ALA A 105 -8.78 6.22 -9.02
C ALA A 105 -7.64 7.26 -9.10
N GLU A 106 -6.55 7.01 -8.40
CA GLU A 106 -5.38 7.90 -8.41
C GLU A 106 -4.43 7.60 -9.57
N LEU A 107 -4.24 6.34 -9.92
CA LEU A 107 -3.23 5.92 -10.90
C LEU A 107 -3.76 5.88 -12.35
N LEU A 108 -4.96 5.37 -12.56
CA LEU A 108 -5.48 5.16 -13.92
C LEU A 108 -5.51 6.43 -14.79
N PRO A 109 -5.88 7.63 -14.28
CA PRO A 109 -5.81 8.84 -15.09
C PRO A 109 -4.41 9.15 -15.64
N VAL A 110 -3.36 8.86 -14.84
CA VAL A 110 -1.96 9.07 -15.26
C VAL A 110 -1.56 8.06 -16.33
N LEU A 111 -1.94 6.78 -16.14
CA LEU A 111 -1.68 5.74 -17.14
C LEU A 111 -2.38 6.01 -18.48
N LEU A 112 -3.63 6.47 -18.45
CA LEU A 112 -4.37 6.85 -19.65
C LEU A 112 -3.74 8.05 -20.35
N GLN A 113 -3.29 9.05 -19.61
CA GLN A 113 -2.56 10.19 -20.17
C GLN A 113 -1.24 9.78 -20.82
N ALA A 114 -0.50 8.87 -20.18
CA ALA A 114 0.74 8.34 -20.74
C ALA A 114 0.47 7.55 -22.02
N LEU A 115 -0.59 6.74 -22.07
CA LEU A 115 -1.00 6.00 -23.25
C LEU A 115 -1.33 6.94 -24.42
N ASP A 116 -2.12 7.98 -24.18
CA ASP A 116 -2.47 9.01 -25.19
C ASP A 116 -1.22 9.70 -25.71
N SER A 117 -0.31 10.09 -24.81
CA SER A 117 0.93 10.79 -25.16
C SER A 117 1.92 9.90 -25.92
N SER A 118 1.86 8.58 -25.76
CA SER A 118 2.76 7.63 -26.43
C SER A 118 2.49 7.48 -27.93
N GLY A 119 1.33 7.92 -28.41
CA GLY A 119 0.88 7.69 -29.79
C GLY A 119 0.59 6.22 -30.11
N CYS A 120 0.48 5.36 -29.12
CA CYS A 120 0.14 3.94 -29.27
C CYS A 120 -1.33 3.77 -29.62
N ASN A 121 -1.64 3.85 -30.92
CA ASN A 121 -3.00 3.78 -31.46
C ASN A 121 -3.36 2.37 -31.96
N SER A 122 -2.98 1.31 -31.23
CA SER A 122 -3.46 -0.03 -31.56
C SER A 122 -4.98 -0.13 -31.32
N GLY A 123 -5.70 -0.83 -32.19
CA GLY A 123 -7.16 -0.95 -32.08
C GLY A 123 -7.61 -1.51 -30.73
N ASP A 124 -6.90 -2.51 -30.22
CA ASP A 124 -7.19 -3.13 -28.92
C ASP A 124 -6.86 -2.18 -27.74
N GLY A 125 -5.75 -1.45 -27.81
CA GLY A 125 -5.37 -0.47 -26.80
C GLY A 125 -6.41 0.66 -26.66
N LEU A 126 -6.91 1.18 -27.76
CA LEU A 126 -7.97 2.18 -27.76
C LEU A 126 -9.30 1.65 -27.20
N ALA A 127 -9.65 0.40 -27.50
CA ALA A 127 -10.85 -0.23 -26.96
C ALA A 127 -10.77 -0.39 -25.43
N ILE A 128 -9.64 -0.87 -24.91
CA ILE A 128 -9.39 -0.99 -23.47
C ILE A 128 -9.41 0.40 -22.81
N ALA A 129 -8.71 1.36 -23.38
CA ALA A 129 -8.70 2.73 -22.87
C ALA A 129 -10.12 3.33 -22.78
N SER A 130 -10.96 3.08 -23.77
CA SER A 130 -12.36 3.52 -23.77
C SER A 130 -13.18 2.88 -22.65
N ILE A 131 -12.97 1.59 -22.37
CA ILE A 131 -13.63 0.87 -21.25
C ILE A 131 -13.19 1.46 -19.91
N LEU A 132 -11.90 1.73 -19.76
CA LEU A 132 -11.31 2.24 -18.53
C LEU A 132 -11.65 3.71 -18.27
N ASN A 133 -11.72 4.54 -19.30
CA ASN A 133 -12.01 5.98 -19.17
C ASN A 133 -13.43 6.28 -18.62
N GLY A 134 -14.37 5.34 -18.78
CA GLY A 134 -15.73 5.47 -18.22
C GLY A 134 -15.94 4.76 -16.90
N TRP A 135 -14.89 4.20 -16.32
CA TRP A 135 -15.01 3.39 -15.09
C TRP A 135 -15.12 4.29 -13.85
N ASN A 136 -16.03 3.92 -12.95
CA ASN A 136 -16.26 4.59 -11.66
C ASN A 136 -15.35 4.08 -10.53
N TYR A 137 -14.35 3.28 -10.85
CA TYR A 137 -13.38 2.64 -9.93
C TYR A 137 -14.00 1.65 -8.94
N GLU A 138 -15.23 1.21 -9.15
CA GLU A 138 -15.86 0.17 -8.33
C GLU A 138 -15.63 -1.22 -8.93
N TYR A 139 -15.28 -2.18 -8.09
CA TYR A 139 -15.03 -3.57 -8.45
C TYR A 139 -16.33 -4.36 -8.43
N HIS A 140 -17.10 -4.27 -9.50
CA HIS A 140 -18.28 -5.09 -9.68
C HIS A 140 -17.95 -6.38 -10.43
N ARG A 141 -18.55 -7.49 -9.98
CA ARG A 141 -18.30 -8.82 -10.57
C ARG A 141 -18.62 -8.91 -12.07
N ASP A 142 -19.52 -8.06 -12.55
CA ASP A 142 -19.97 -8.06 -13.94
C ASP A 142 -19.29 -6.94 -14.78
N SER A 143 -18.29 -6.24 -14.21
CA SER A 143 -17.51 -5.20 -14.86
C SER A 143 -16.19 -5.75 -15.40
N LEU A 144 -15.84 -5.37 -16.64
CA LEU A 144 -14.55 -5.69 -17.25
C LEU A 144 -13.43 -4.71 -16.83
N SER A 145 -13.78 -3.49 -16.44
CA SER A 145 -12.81 -2.44 -16.13
C SER A 145 -11.83 -2.83 -15.03
N PRO A 146 -12.25 -3.44 -13.89
CA PRO A 146 -11.32 -3.92 -12.88
C PRO A 146 -10.30 -4.92 -13.44
N VAL A 147 -10.75 -5.85 -14.28
CA VAL A 147 -9.89 -6.90 -14.86
C VAL A 147 -8.84 -6.27 -15.77
N PHE A 148 -9.23 -5.34 -16.64
CA PHE A 148 -8.29 -4.65 -17.52
C PHE A 148 -7.31 -3.79 -16.75
N PHE A 149 -7.76 -3.08 -15.70
CA PHE A 149 -6.87 -2.30 -14.85
C PHE A 149 -5.84 -3.18 -14.15
N ASP A 150 -6.26 -4.26 -13.49
CA ASP A 150 -5.37 -5.16 -12.75
C ASP A 150 -4.34 -5.82 -13.67
N LEU A 151 -4.75 -6.26 -14.86
CA LEU A 151 -3.84 -6.86 -15.84
C LEU A 151 -2.84 -5.83 -16.38
N TRP A 152 -3.31 -4.62 -16.71
CA TRP A 152 -2.43 -3.56 -17.18
C TRP A 152 -1.44 -3.14 -16.11
N TYR A 153 -1.91 -2.90 -14.89
CA TYR A 153 -1.07 -2.51 -13.78
C TYR A 153 -0.01 -3.58 -13.47
N LYS A 154 -0.41 -4.84 -13.45
CA LYS A 154 0.52 -5.96 -13.23
C LYS A 154 1.63 -6.05 -14.29
N GLU A 155 1.29 -5.90 -15.57
CA GLU A 155 2.31 -5.89 -16.62
C GLU A 155 3.19 -4.63 -16.55
N PHE A 156 2.62 -3.50 -16.18
CA PHE A 156 3.35 -2.27 -15.99
C PHE A 156 4.37 -2.39 -14.82
N GLU A 157 3.96 -2.91 -13.67
CA GLU A 157 4.86 -3.19 -12.55
C GLU A 157 6.00 -4.14 -12.97
N LYS A 158 5.65 -5.22 -13.63
CA LYS A 158 6.64 -6.20 -14.11
C LYS A 158 7.68 -5.58 -15.05
N LEU A 159 7.25 -4.74 -15.98
CA LEU A 159 8.15 -4.08 -16.92
C LEU A 159 8.98 -2.96 -16.25
N THR A 160 8.52 -2.41 -15.15
CA THR A 160 9.24 -1.37 -14.40
C THR A 160 10.35 -1.96 -13.53
N TRP A 161 10.20 -3.20 -13.09
CA TRP A 161 11.15 -3.87 -12.19
C TRP A 161 11.90 -5.03 -12.85
N ASP A 162 11.89 -5.12 -14.18
CA ASP A 162 12.51 -6.23 -14.91
C ASP A 162 14.04 -6.30 -14.75
N GLU A 163 14.70 -5.18 -14.41
CA GLU A 163 16.13 -5.18 -14.10
C GLU A 163 16.43 -5.98 -12.84
N LEU A 164 15.50 -6.06 -11.89
CA LEU A 164 15.67 -6.84 -10.65
C LEU A 164 15.71 -8.36 -10.93
N ASP A 165 15.02 -8.83 -11.97
CA ASP A 165 15.04 -10.23 -12.39
C ASP A 165 16.44 -10.64 -12.88
N ASN A 166 17.25 -9.69 -13.35
CA ASN A 166 18.57 -9.91 -13.94
C ASN A 166 19.73 -9.86 -12.92
N LEU A 167 19.46 -9.54 -11.64
CA LEU A 167 20.52 -9.42 -10.63
C LEU A 167 21.18 -10.75 -10.23
N GLY A 168 20.80 -11.88 -10.84
CA GLY A 168 21.41 -13.19 -10.60
C GLY A 168 21.28 -13.70 -9.15
N VAL A 169 20.47 -13.05 -8.35
CA VAL A 169 20.15 -13.48 -7.00
C VAL A 169 19.20 -14.66 -7.14
N MET A 170 19.72 -15.88 -6.91
CA MET A 170 18.87 -17.06 -6.78
C MET A 170 17.99 -16.89 -5.52
N LEU A 171 16.88 -16.20 -5.69
CA LEU A 171 15.80 -16.30 -4.72
C LEU A 171 15.07 -17.63 -4.97
N PRO A 172 14.60 -18.30 -3.92
CA PRO A 172 13.67 -19.41 -4.09
C PRO A 172 12.57 -19.00 -5.07
N GLU A 173 12.14 -19.90 -5.96
CA GLU A 173 11.11 -19.61 -6.97
C GLU A 173 9.83 -18.99 -6.39
N GLU A 174 9.56 -19.27 -5.10
CA GLU A 174 8.46 -18.75 -4.29
C GLU A 174 8.66 -17.28 -3.87
N TRP A 175 9.85 -16.70 -4.09
CA TRP A 175 10.27 -15.40 -3.55
C TRP A 175 10.89 -14.52 -4.64
N ARG A 176 10.31 -14.43 -5.79
CA ARG A 176 10.76 -13.47 -6.79
C ARG A 176 10.77 -12.08 -6.22
N ILE A 177 11.87 -11.35 -6.36
CA ILE A 177 12.00 -9.96 -5.89
C ILE A 177 10.86 -9.11 -6.42
N VAL A 178 10.46 -9.34 -7.67
CA VAL A 178 9.32 -8.67 -8.30
C VAL A 178 8.01 -8.97 -7.56
N GLU A 179 7.74 -10.21 -7.17
CA GLU A 179 6.54 -10.54 -6.39
C GLU A 179 6.57 -9.92 -5.00
N ILE A 180 7.74 -9.84 -4.37
CA ILE A 180 7.89 -9.16 -3.08
C ILE A 180 7.76 -7.65 -3.25
N ALA A 181 8.32 -7.08 -4.30
CA ALA A 181 8.22 -5.66 -4.60
C ALA A 181 6.81 -5.26 -4.99
N THR A 182 6.08 -6.09 -5.72
CA THR A 182 4.72 -5.80 -6.20
C THR A 182 3.62 -6.16 -5.20
N TYR A 183 3.89 -7.10 -4.28
CA TYR A 183 2.90 -7.52 -3.28
C TYR A 183 2.88 -6.67 -2.01
N GLN A 184 3.79 -5.73 -1.88
CA GLN A 184 3.97 -4.97 -0.65
C GLN A 184 4.15 -3.48 -0.98
N PRO A 185 4.05 -2.60 -0.03
CA PRO A 185 3.90 -1.14 -0.10
C PRO A 185 4.88 -0.38 -0.98
N GLN A 186 5.67 -1.04 -1.75
CA GLN A 186 6.53 -0.44 -2.76
C GLN A 186 5.75 0.05 -3.98
N SER A 187 4.55 -0.43 -4.20
CA SER A 187 3.61 0.20 -5.12
C SER A 187 3.45 1.69 -4.81
N LYS A 188 3.45 2.06 -3.53
CA LYS A 188 3.42 3.45 -3.09
C LYS A 188 4.60 4.30 -3.60
N TYR A 189 5.81 3.77 -3.61
CA TYR A 189 6.96 4.47 -4.19
C TYR A 189 6.89 4.51 -5.70
N PHE A 190 6.41 3.45 -6.30
CA PHE A 190 6.19 3.32 -7.71
C PHE A 190 5.11 4.30 -8.20
N ASP A 191 3.96 4.32 -7.55
CA ASP A 191 2.89 5.26 -7.81
C ASP A 191 3.36 6.71 -7.62
N HIS A 192 4.21 6.96 -6.63
CA HIS A 192 4.82 8.26 -6.42
C HIS A 192 5.75 8.67 -7.56
N LEU A 193 6.59 7.77 -8.06
CA LEU A 193 7.47 8.04 -9.21
C LEU A 193 6.66 8.40 -10.46
N ILE A 194 5.55 7.69 -10.71
CA ILE A 194 4.69 7.96 -11.85
C ILE A 194 3.96 9.29 -11.72
N THR A 195 3.45 9.59 -10.52
CA THR A 195 2.58 10.76 -10.31
C THR A 195 3.34 12.06 -10.10
N THR A 196 4.62 12.04 -9.76
CA THR A 196 5.38 13.26 -9.41
C THR A 196 6.20 13.87 -10.53
N ASP A 197 6.22 13.27 -11.72
CA ASP A 197 6.98 13.82 -12.88
C ASP A 197 8.44 14.21 -12.57
N LYS A 198 8.94 13.74 -11.43
CA LYS A 198 10.34 13.98 -11.03
C LYS A 198 11.20 12.88 -11.62
N LYS A 199 11.96 13.26 -12.64
CA LYS A 199 13.20 12.57 -12.97
C LYS A 199 14.12 12.69 -11.75
N GLU A 200 14.11 11.71 -10.89
CA GLU A 200 15.25 11.53 -9.99
C GLU A 200 16.40 10.92 -10.79
N PRO A 201 17.62 11.41 -10.59
CA PRO A 201 18.80 11.01 -11.36
C PRO A 201 19.22 9.57 -11.10
#